data_13b475cd687d8c6ed6781ddb5ecb1340
#
_entry.id   13b475cd687d8c6ed6781ddb5ecb1340
#
_cell.length_a   1.000
_cell.length_b   1.000
_cell.length_c   1.000
_cell.angle_alpha   90.00
_cell.angle_beta   90.00
_cell.angle_gamma   90.00
#
_symmetry.space_group_name_H-M   'P 1'
#
loop_
_entity.id
_entity.type
_entity.pdbx_description
1 polymer ?
#
loop_
_entity_poly.entity_id
_entity_poly.type
_entity_poly.pdbx_seq_one_letter_code
_entity_poly.pdbx_strand_id
1 'polypeptide(L)'
;YWDVNLGRQVSMFVKAEDFCVAPESKDLQTSLRYTHVIRLPKNDYNRYVEAGYYLPVPTYTDITDPSGTVTQEIEGVDEYNNDDDVLTLLEMHVYETFNGVDGMGDEDNLSDVVALPYVVTIEMGSQRVVSVRRNWDEDDEDKRRRNWFVSYRFLPSVGFYGFGLYHMIGGLGKAATGALRALLDSAAFANMQGGFKLKGRVSGGEMDINPGEFVDLDATVDDVNKAIMPLPFKEPSGALFNLLGLIVDAGQRFASTA
;
A
#
# COMPACT_ATOMS: atom_id res chain seq x y z
N TYR A 1 -2.21 -11.21 -20.80
CA TYR A 1 -0.93 -11.84 -20.48
C TYR A 1 -0.87 -13.24 -21.06
N TRP A 2 0.23 -13.56 -21.76
CA TRP A 2 0.49 -14.91 -22.25
C TRP A 2 1.25 -15.69 -21.20
N ASP A 3 0.66 -16.75 -20.72
CA ASP A 3 1.31 -17.64 -19.75
C ASP A 3 2.02 -18.78 -20.50
N VAL A 4 3.35 -18.78 -20.43
CA VAL A 4 4.18 -19.78 -21.12
C VAL A 4 3.99 -21.18 -20.51
N ASN A 5 3.71 -21.25 -19.20
CA ASN A 5 3.50 -22.52 -18.51
C ASN A 5 2.17 -23.18 -18.91
N LEU A 6 1.13 -22.35 -19.14
CA LEU A 6 -0.21 -22.81 -19.52
C LEU A 6 -0.44 -22.79 -21.03
N GLY A 7 0.46 -22.19 -21.83
CA GLY A 7 0.35 -22.06 -23.27
C GLY A 7 -0.91 -21.32 -23.75
N ARG A 8 -1.46 -20.41 -22.93
CA ARG A 8 -2.69 -19.66 -23.23
C ARG A 8 -2.67 -18.24 -22.68
N GLN A 9 -3.59 -17.43 -23.17
CA GLN A 9 -3.85 -16.13 -22.59
C GLN A 9 -4.59 -16.25 -21.24
N VAL A 10 -4.12 -15.50 -20.26
CA VAL A 10 -4.69 -15.45 -18.90
C VAL A 10 -4.93 -13.98 -18.54
N SER A 11 -6.07 -13.70 -17.91
CA SER A 11 -6.31 -12.41 -17.28
C SER A 11 -5.59 -12.35 -15.94
N MET A 12 -4.89 -11.26 -15.68
CA MET A 12 -4.14 -11.06 -14.46
C MET A 12 -4.58 -9.75 -13.79
N PHE A 13 -4.72 -9.79 -12.48
CA PHE A 13 -4.92 -8.57 -11.71
C PHE A 13 -3.57 -7.86 -11.54
N VAL A 14 -3.54 -6.58 -11.92
CA VAL A 14 -2.37 -5.71 -11.75
C VAL A 14 -2.68 -4.71 -10.65
N LYS A 15 -1.84 -4.69 -9.63
CA LYS A 15 -1.96 -3.73 -8.52
C LYS A 15 -1.64 -2.32 -9.02
N ALA A 16 -2.27 -1.30 -8.41
CA ALA A 16 -2.03 0.10 -8.78
C ALA A 16 -0.58 0.55 -8.56
N GLU A 17 0.12 -0.03 -7.59
CA GLU A 17 1.54 0.22 -7.30
C GLU A 17 2.48 -0.33 -8.38
N ASP A 18 2.08 -1.40 -9.07
CA ASP A 18 2.84 -2.04 -10.15
C ASP A 18 2.50 -1.46 -11.53
N PHE A 19 1.67 -0.43 -11.58
CA PHE A 19 1.23 0.17 -12.83
C PHE A 19 1.42 1.67 -12.85
N CYS A 20 2.43 2.13 -13.59
CA CYS A 20 2.79 3.54 -13.69
C CYS A 20 2.27 4.15 -14.99
N VAL A 21 1.57 5.27 -14.88
CA VAL A 21 1.03 6.00 -16.03
C VAL A 21 1.63 7.40 -16.09
N ALA A 22 1.77 7.95 -17.28
CA ALA A 22 2.26 9.32 -17.44
C ALA A 22 1.40 10.32 -16.64
N PRO A 23 2.00 11.29 -15.93
CA PRO A 23 1.29 12.17 -14.98
C PRO A 23 0.11 12.94 -15.57
N GLU A 24 0.18 13.28 -16.85
CA GLU A 24 -0.83 14.06 -17.56
C GLU A 24 -2.00 13.21 -18.08
N SER A 25 -1.90 11.89 -17.98
CA SER A 25 -2.89 10.97 -18.53
C SER A 25 -4.10 10.84 -17.63
N LYS A 26 -5.29 10.95 -18.20
CA LYS A 26 -6.58 10.73 -17.52
C LYS A 26 -7.10 9.31 -17.70
N ASP A 27 -6.76 8.69 -18.81
CA ASP A 27 -7.14 7.31 -19.14
C ASP A 27 -6.00 6.60 -19.91
N LEU A 28 -6.14 5.27 -20.08
CA LEU A 28 -5.14 4.46 -20.74
C LEU A 28 -5.15 4.65 -22.27
N GLN A 29 -6.27 5.07 -22.85
CA GLN A 29 -6.40 5.19 -24.31
C GLN A 29 -5.66 6.41 -24.81
N THR A 30 -5.74 7.52 -24.08
CA THR A 30 -5.08 8.79 -24.41
C THR A 30 -3.68 8.91 -23.85
N SER A 31 -3.26 7.99 -22.97
CA SER A 31 -1.93 8.01 -22.39
C SER A 31 -0.85 7.75 -23.44
N LEU A 32 0.16 8.61 -23.48
CA LEU A 32 1.32 8.45 -24.36
C LEU A 32 2.15 7.23 -23.98
N ARG A 33 2.25 6.95 -22.69
CA ARG A 33 3.00 5.80 -22.15
C ARG A 33 2.43 5.31 -20.85
N TYR A 34 2.51 4.02 -20.64
CA TYR A 34 2.31 3.40 -19.32
C TYR A 34 3.25 2.21 -19.17
N THR A 35 3.57 1.89 -17.93
CA THR A 35 4.55 0.86 -17.59
C THR A 35 3.94 -0.09 -16.58
N HIS A 36 4.03 -1.37 -16.85
CA HIS A 36 3.67 -2.45 -15.94
C HIS A 36 4.95 -3.04 -15.34
N VAL A 37 5.05 -3.06 -14.02
CA VAL A 37 6.15 -3.67 -13.28
C VAL A 37 5.82 -5.14 -13.05
N ILE A 38 6.66 -6.02 -13.60
CA ILE A 38 6.47 -7.46 -13.51
C ILE A 38 7.62 -8.05 -12.69
N ARG A 39 7.30 -8.78 -11.64
CA ARG A 39 8.28 -9.52 -10.86
C ARG A 39 8.21 -10.98 -11.24
N LEU A 40 9.27 -11.50 -11.84
CA LEU A 40 9.35 -12.89 -12.29
C LEU A 40 10.47 -13.63 -11.56
N PRO A 41 10.20 -14.83 -11.01
CA PRO A 41 11.25 -15.75 -10.58
C PRO A 41 12.18 -16.08 -11.76
N LYS A 42 13.47 -16.25 -11.48
CA LYS A 42 14.49 -16.56 -12.48
C LYS A 42 14.14 -17.77 -13.35
N ASN A 43 13.55 -18.79 -12.74
CA ASN A 43 13.14 -19.98 -13.48
C ASN A 43 12.08 -19.67 -14.54
N ASP A 44 11.09 -18.85 -14.20
CA ASP A 44 10.05 -18.44 -15.15
C ASP A 44 10.62 -17.53 -16.23
N TYR A 45 11.52 -16.60 -15.87
CA TYR A 45 12.22 -15.79 -16.84
C TYR A 45 12.95 -16.64 -17.88
N ASN A 46 13.70 -17.66 -17.44
CA ASN A 46 14.41 -18.57 -18.34
C ASN A 46 13.46 -19.32 -19.28
N ARG A 47 12.27 -19.69 -18.83
CA ARG A 47 11.24 -20.30 -19.70
C ARG A 47 10.76 -19.33 -20.78
N TYR A 48 10.62 -18.03 -20.46
CA TYR A 48 10.32 -17.01 -21.47
C TYR A 48 11.47 -16.80 -22.45
N VAL A 49 12.72 -16.94 -22.00
CA VAL A 49 13.90 -16.91 -22.88
C VAL A 49 13.91 -18.13 -23.81
N GLU A 50 13.68 -19.34 -23.31
CA GLU A 50 13.58 -20.55 -24.14
C GLU A 50 12.43 -20.50 -25.14
N ALA A 51 11.32 -19.91 -24.74
CA ALA A 51 10.17 -19.71 -25.63
C ALA A 51 10.38 -18.56 -26.66
N GLY A 52 11.51 -17.86 -26.58
CA GLY A 52 11.86 -16.78 -27.53
C GLY A 52 11.15 -15.43 -27.26
N TYR A 53 10.52 -15.26 -26.12
CA TYR A 53 9.86 -13.99 -25.76
C TYR A 53 10.82 -12.95 -25.23
N TYR A 54 11.87 -13.37 -24.49
CA TYR A 54 12.88 -12.50 -23.90
C TYR A 54 14.29 -12.87 -24.34
N LEU A 55 15.17 -11.88 -24.35
CA LEU A 55 16.59 -12.08 -24.56
C LEU A 55 17.27 -12.46 -23.22
N PRO A 56 18.30 -13.30 -23.24
CA PRO A 56 19.01 -13.66 -22.03
C PRO A 56 19.75 -12.47 -21.41
N VAL A 57 19.67 -12.32 -20.10
CA VAL A 57 20.43 -11.33 -19.34
C VAL A 57 21.63 -12.02 -18.70
N PRO A 58 22.86 -11.52 -18.92
CA PRO A 58 24.09 -12.21 -18.52
C PRO A 58 24.37 -12.15 -17.01
N THR A 59 23.82 -11.20 -16.29
CA THR A 59 24.07 -11.01 -14.86
C THR A 59 22.80 -10.54 -14.19
N TYR A 60 22.36 -11.29 -13.21
CA TYR A 60 21.25 -10.90 -12.36
C TYR A 60 21.79 -9.98 -11.28
N THR A 61 21.40 -8.73 -11.30
CA THR A 61 21.73 -7.77 -10.25
C THR A 61 20.52 -7.67 -9.33
N ASP A 62 20.77 -7.97 -8.06
CA ASP A 62 19.78 -7.83 -7.00
C ASP A 62 19.58 -6.33 -6.78
N ILE A 63 18.46 -5.80 -7.29
CA ILE A 63 18.06 -4.43 -6.97
C ILE A 63 16.91 -4.51 -5.99
N THR A 64 17.15 -4.00 -4.81
CA THR A 64 16.12 -3.79 -3.81
C THR A 64 15.09 -2.82 -4.38
N ASP A 65 13.91 -3.33 -4.69
CA ASP A 65 12.78 -2.51 -5.15
C ASP A 65 12.26 -1.69 -3.96
N PRO A 66 12.37 -0.35 -3.98
CA PRO A 66 11.89 0.49 -2.87
C PRO A 66 10.39 0.32 -2.57
N SER A 67 9.58 -0.06 -3.55
CA SER A 67 8.16 -0.31 -3.36
C SER A 67 7.91 -1.60 -2.58
N GLY A 68 8.76 -2.60 -2.77
CA GLY A 68 8.71 -3.86 -2.04
C GLY A 68 8.94 -3.69 -0.55
N THR A 69 9.91 -2.85 -0.16
CA THR A 69 10.22 -2.60 1.26
C THR A 69 9.07 -1.92 2.00
N VAL A 70 8.37 -0.96 1.39
CA VAL A 70 7.21 -0.30 2.00
C VAL A 70 6.04 -1.27 2.19
N THR A 71 5.79 -2.13 1.22
CA THR A 71 4.74 -3.15 1.32
C THR A 71 5.04 -4.16 2.41
N GLN A 72 6.30 -4.61 2.54
CA GLN A 72 6.76 -5.51 3.60
C GLN A 72 6.61 -4.89 4.99
N GLU A 73 6.96 -3.60 5.14
CA GLU A 73 6.76 -2.86 6.39
C GLU A 73 5.28 -2.77 6.80
N ILE A 74 4.38 -2.54 5.83
CA ILE A 74 2.93 -2.47 6.06
C ILE A 74 2.36 -3.85 6.41
N GLU A 75 2.82 -4.90 5.77
CA GLU A 75 2.38 -6.28 5.99
C GLU A 75 3.02 -6.90 7.24
N GLY A 76 4.02 -6.24 7.85
CA GLY A 76 4.71 -6.71 9.04
C GLY A 76 5.55 -7.98 8.78
N VAL A 77 5.99 -8.16 7.55
CA VAL A 77 6.87 -9.26 7.15
C VAL A 77 8.31 -8.76 7.31
N ASP A 78 9.10 -9.42 8.16
CA ASP A 78 10.54 -9.18 8.25
C ASP A 78 11.22 -9.40 6.89
N GLU A 79 12.34 -8.70 6.67
CA GLU A 79 13.13 -8.80 5.43
C GLU A 79 13.09 -10.23 4.86
N TYR A 80 12.39 -10.38 3.75
CA TYR A 80 12.38 -11.63 3.02
C TYR A 80 13.83 -11.86 2.56
N ASN A 81 14.52 -12.79 3.18
CA ASN A 81 15.71 -13.37 2.60
C ASN A 81 15.27 -14.07 1.32
N ASN A 82 15.27 -13.32 0.23
CA ASN A 82 14.84 -13.79 -1.06
C ASN A 82 15.93 -14.70 -1.62
N ASP A 83 15.92 -15.95 -1.18
CA ASP A 83 16.74 -17.02 -1.78
C ASP A 83 16.29 -17.31 -3.23
N ASP A 84 15.10 -16.83 -3.60
CA ASP A 84 14.58 -16.88 -4.96
C ASP A 84 14.99 -15.62 -5.71
N ASP A 85 15.97 -15.73 -6.60
CA ASP A 85 16.36 -14.68 -7.54
C ASP A 85 15.13 -14.19 -8.35
N VAL A 86 14.54 -13.08 -7.96
CA VAL A 86 13.40 -12.45 -8.64
C VAL A 86 13.90 -11.30 -9.50
N LEU A 87 13.54 -11.34 -10.78
CA LEU A 87 13.86 -10.29 -11.75
C LEU A 87 12.71 -9.31 -11.84
N THR A 88 13.02 -8.03 -11.76
CA THR A 88 12.04 -6.96 -11.98
C THR A 88 12.12 -6.47 -13.42
N LEU A 89 11.04 -6.66 -14.15
CA LEU A 89 10.88 -6.25 -15.54
C LEU A 89 9.94 -5.05 -15.62
N LEU A 90 10.31 -4.08 -16.43
CA LEU A 90 9.51 -2.93 -16.78
C LEU A 90 8.95 -3.13 -18.19
N GLU A 91 7.67 -3.52 -18.29
CA GLU A 91 6.96 -3.63 -19.55
C GLU A 91 6.33 -2.27 -19.90
N MET A 92 6.93 -1.56 -20.82
CA MET A 92 6.53 -0.22 -21.24
C MET A 92 5.75 -0.26 -22.55
N HIS A 93 4.56 0.31 -22.53
CA HIS A 93 3.76 0.56 -23.72
C HIS A 93 3.98 2.01 -24.15
N VAL A 94 4.68 2.21 -25.25
CA VAL A 94 5.16 3.51 -25.71
C VAL A 94 4.89 3.69 -27.19
N TYR A 95 4.85 4.95 -27.63
CA TYR A 95 4.99 5.31 -29.03
C TYR A 95 6.46 5.64 -29.30
N GLU A 96 7.08 4.94 -30.25
CA GLU A 96 8.49 5.09 -30.54
C GLU A 96 8.74 4.98 -32.05
N THR A 97 9.83 5.56 -32.49
CA THR A 97 10.28 5.50 -33.88
C THR A 97 11.59 4.73 -33.94
N PHE A 98 11.56 3.54 -34.49
CA PHE A 98 12.78 2.77 -34.76
C PHE A 98 13.22 2.99 -36.19
N ASN A 99 14.40 3.57 -36.38
CA ASN A 99 14.96 3.86 -37.69
C ASN A 99 15.06 2.58 -38.58
N GLY A 100 14.49 2.63 -39.77
CA GLY A 100 14.51 1.52 -40.72
C GLY A 100 13.60 0.33 -40.41
N VAL A 101 12.77 0.41 -39.37
CA VAL A 101 11.84 -0.66 -38.98
C VAL A 101 10.43 -0.09 -38.89
N ASP A 102 9.50 -0.64 -39.64
CA ASP A 102 8.06 -0.34 -39.59
C ASP A 102 7.65 1.15 -39.85
N GLY A 103 8.60 2.01 -40.18
CA GLY A 103 8.38 3.46 -40.28
C GLY A 103 7.42 3.83 -41.41
N MET A 104 6.44 4.68 -41.11
CA MET A 104 5.70 5.45 -42.11
C MET A 104 6.42 6.79 -42.27
N GLY A 105 7.26 6.93 -43.28
CA GLY A 105 7.97 8.17 -43.60
C GLY A 105 9.22 7.95 -44.41
N ASP A 106 9.72 9.00 -45.01
CA ASP A 106 10.92 8.99 -45.83
C ASP A 106 12.15 8.88 -44.87
N GLU A 107 13.04 7.92 -45.13
CA GLU A 107 14.23 7.67 -44.31
C GLU A 107 15.14 8.91 -44.14
N ASP A 108 15.02 9.89 -45.03
CA ASP A 108 15.84 11.10 -45.03
C ASP A 108 15.29 12.26 -44.17
N ASN A 109 14.02 12.17 -43.71
CA ASN A 109 13.36 13.21 -42.90
C ASN A 109 12.80 12.64 -41.56
N LEU A 110 13.65 12.57 -40.56
CA LEU A 110 13.29 12.08 -39.24
C LEU A 110 12.18 12.89 -38.54
N SER A 111 11.94 14.13 -38.97
CA SER A 111 10.90 15.01 -38.42
C SER A 111 9.47 14.65 -38.84
N ASP A 112 9.32 13.89 -39.92
CA ASP A 112 8.01 13.54 -40.49
C ASP A 112 7.60 12.08 -40.23
N VAL A 113 8.40 11.34 -39.45
CA VAL A 113 8.12 9.93 -39.12
C VAL A 113 7.12 9.83 -37.97
N VAL A 114 6.02 9.18 -38.21
CA VAL A 114 5.01 8.93 -37.20
C VAL A 114 5.49 7.85 -36.23
N ALA A 115 5.51 8.16 -34.93
CA ALA A 115 5.85 7.18 -33.89
C ALA A 115 4.77 6.10 -33.83
N LEU A 116 5.18 4.83 -33.82
CA LEU A 116 4.31 3.66 -33.77
C LEU A 116 4.24 3.06 -32.37
N PRO A 117 3.15 2.38 -32.02
CA PRO A 117 3.01 1.78 -30.70
C PRO A 117 3.82 0.49 -30.58
N TYR A 118 4.71 0.44 -29.57
CA TYR A 118 5.51 -0.73 -29.23
C TYR A 118 5.33 -1.10 -27.77
N VAL A 119 5.63 -2.36 -27.46
CA VAL A 119 5.83 -2.86 -26.10
C VAL A 119 7.32 -3.14 -25.94
N VAL A 120 7.98 -2.36 -25.10
CA VAL A 120 9.39 -2.50 -24.77
C VAL A 120 9.52 -3.02 -23.36
N THR A 121 10.19 -4.15 -23.18
CA THR A 121 10.46 -4.72 -21.86
C THR A 121 11.92 -4.54 -21.53
N ILE A 122 12.19 -3.94 -20.36
CA ILE A 122 13.54 -3.67 -19.84
C ILE A 122 13.70 -4.42 -18.52
N GLU A 123 14.82 -5.08 -18.34
CA GLU A 123 15.20 -5.61 -17.03
C GLU A 123 15.79 -4.47 -16.18
N MET A 124 15.20 -4.25 -15.00
CA MET A 124 15.49 -3.09 -14.14
C MET A 124 16.93 -3.07 -13.64
N GLY A 125 17.48 -4.23 -13.29
CA GLY A 125 18.82 -4.36 -12.73
C GLY A 125 19.93 -4.04 -13.71
N SER A 126 19.93 -4.69 -14.85
CA SER A 126 20.91 -4.48 -15.90
C SER A 126 20.60 -3.31 -16.83
N GLN A 127 19.41 -2.74 -16.73
CA GLN A 127 18.89 -1.71 -17.64
C GLN A 127 18.92 -2.11 -19.13
N ARG A 128 18.83 -3.41 -19.38
CA ARG A 128 18.88 -3.95 -20.75
C ARG A 128 17.47 -4.18 -21.29
N VAL A 129 17.29 -3.85 -22.56
CA VAL A 129 16.09 -4.21 -23.29
C VAL A 129 16.11 -5.72 -23.53
N VAL A 130 15.11 -6.41 -22.99
CA VAL A 130 14.97 -7.87 -23.14
C VAL A 130 13.94 -8.26 -24.19
N SER A 131 13.03 -7.37 -24.55
CA SER A 131 12.06 -7.60 -25.61
C SER A 131 11.56 -6.29 -26.23
N VAL A 132 11.35 -6.29 -27.54
CA VAL A 132 10.63 -5.24 -28.25
C VAL A 132 9.58 -5.93 -29.13
N ARG A 133 8.32 -5.54 -28.96
CA ARG A 133 7.20 -6.13 -29.72
C ARG A 133 6.32 -5.05 -30.31
N ARG A 134 5.78 -5.29 -31.49
CA ARG A 134 4.76 -4.44 -32.09
C ARG A 134 3.47 -4.50 -31.28
N ASN A 135 2.81 -3.38 -31.07
CA ASN A 135 1.59 -3.28 -30.27
C ASN A 135 0.36 -2.91 -31.14
N TRP A 136 0.27 -3.49 -32.32
CA TRP A 136 -0.88 -3.37 -33.22
C TRP A 136 -1.20 -4.71 -33.87
N ASP A 137 -2.35 -4.82 -34.50
CA ASP A 137 -2.72 -5.99 -35.30
C ASP A 137 -2.03 -5.95 -36.68
N GLU A 138 -1.56 -7.09 -37.17
CA GLU A 138 -0.89 -7.18 -38.45
C GLU A 138 -1.82 -6.78 -39.60
N ASP A 139 -3.12 -6.99 -39.44
CA ASP A 139 -4.16 -6.64 -40.43
C ASP A 139 -4.63 -5.17 -40.33
N ASP A 140 -4.16 -4.41 -39.34
CA ASP A 140 -4.56 -2.99 -39.15
C ASP A 140 -3.61 -2.06 -39.92
N GLU A 141 -4.10 -1.52 -41.03
CA GLU A 141 -3.36 -0.57 -41.89
C GLU A 141 -2.98 0.72 -41.11
N ASP A 142 -3.83 1.14 -40.19
CA ASP A 142 -3.60 2.35 -39.37
C ASP A 142 -2.62 2.10 -38.20
N LYS A 143 -2.21 0.86 -37.98
CA LYS A 143 -1.31 0.44 -36.89
C LYS A 143 -1.74 0.99 -35.49
N ARG A 144 -3.03 0.88 -35.17
CA ARG A 144 -3.59 1.38 -33.92
C ARG A 144 -3.12 0.55 -32.73
N ARG A 145 -2.85 1.25 -31.61
CA ARG A 145 -2.40 0.61 -30.38
C ARG A 145 -3.44 -0.37 -29.83
N ARG A 146 -3.03 -1.60 -29.56
CA ARG A 146 -3.82 -2.58 -28.83
C ARG A 146 -3.91 -2.21 -27.34
N ASN A 147 -5.10 -2.32 -26.77
CA ASN A 147 -5.33 -2.10 -25.34
C ASN A 147 -5.31 -3.44 -24.60
N TRP A 148 -4.26 -3.66 -23.84
CA TRP A 148 -4.08 -4.88 -23.03
C TRP A 148 -4.62 -4.74 -21.61
N PHE A 149 -4.80 -3.50 -21.13
CA PHE A 149 -5.18 -3.22 -19.79
C PHE A 149 -6.54 -2.52 -19.72
N VAL A 150 -7.32 -2.91 -18.70
CA VAL A 150 -8.60 -2.28 -18.37
C VAL A 150 -8.51 -1.71 -16.96
N SER A 151 -8.75 -0.41 -16.80
CA SER A 151 -8.70 0.24 -15.51
C SER A 151 -10.06 0.20 -14.80
N TYR A 152 -10.06 -0.32 -13.57
CA TYR A 152 -11.22 -0.28 -12.67
C TYR A 152 -10.95 0.72 -11.56
N ARG A 153 -11.67 1.84 -11.56
CA ARG A 153 -11.54 2.88 -10.54
C ARG A 153 -12.79 2.89 -9.68
N PHE A 154 -12.61 2.83 -8.36
CA PHE A 154 -13.71 2.89 -7.42
C PHE A 154 -14.42 4.25 -7.49
N LEU A 155 -13.67 5.32 -7.32
CA LEU A 155 -14.11 6.69 -7.58
C LEU A 155 -13.12 7.38 -8.51
N PRO A 156 -13.58 8.08 -9.55
CA PRO A 156 -12.70 8.84 -10.42
C PRO A 156 -12.07 10.02 -9.65
N SER A 157 -10.80 10.30 -9.95
CA SER A 157 -10.10 11.48 -9.47
C SER A 157 -9.75 12.41 -10.64
N VAL A 158 -9.01 13.48 -10.36
CA VAL A 158 -8.53 14.42 -11.40
C VAL A 158 -7.51 13.76 -12.31
N GLY A 159 -6.72 12.79 -11.81
CA GLY A 159 -5.71 12.04 -12.55
C GLY A 159 -6.17 10.63 -12.95
N PHE A 160 -5.22 9.82 -13.41
CA PHE A 160 -5.46 8.43 -13.78
C PHE A 160 -5.86 7.57 -12.58
N TYR A 161 -5.16 7.71 -11.44
CA TYR A 161 -5.45 6.93 -10.24
C TYR A 161 -6.69 7.47 -9.55
N GLY A 162 -7.65 6.59 -9.30
CA GLY A 162 -8.88 6.93 -8.60
C GLY A 162 -8.69 7.05 -7.08
N PHE A 163 -9.75 7.46 -6.39
CA PHE A 163 -9.83 7.41 -4.94
C PHE A 163 -10.30 6.03 -4.49
N GLY A 164 -9.57 5.43 -3.57
CA GLY A 164 -9.97 4.18 -2.90
C GLY A 164 -10.82 4.46 -1.68
N LEU A 165 -11.43 3.41 -1.12
CA LEU A 165 -12.24 3.46 0.09
C LEU A 165 -11.49 4.09 1.27
N TYR A 166 -10.18 3.84 1.38
CA TYR A 166 -9.35 4.43 2.43
C TYR A 166 -9.36 5.96 2.43
N HIS A 167 -9.37 6.60 1.25
CA HIS A 167 -9.43 8.06 1.17
C HIS A 167 -10.71 8.62 1.76
N MET A 168 -11.80 7.86 1.68
CA MET A 168 -13.11 8.28 2.21
C MET A 168 -13.24 8.02 3.71
N ILE A 169 -12.87 6.83 4.17
CA ILE A 169 -13.13 6.41 5.55
C ILE A 169 -11.90 6.43 6.45
N GLY A 170 -10.69 6.63 5.90
CA GLY A 170 -9.45 6.61 6.68
C GLY A 170 -9.40 7.66 7.79
N GLY A 171 -9.96 8.85 7.54
CA GLY A 171 -10.12 9.90 8.55
C GLY A 171 -11.02 9.47 9.71
N LEU A 172 -12.13 8.80 9.41
CA LEU A 172 -13.04 8.25 10.42
C LEU A 172 -12.37 7.13 11.23
N GLY A 173 -11.63 6.23 10.58
CA GLY A 173 -10.87 5.17 11.24
C GLY A 173 -9.81 5.73 12.19
N LYS A 174 -9.10 6.79 11.79
CA LYS A 174 -8.13 7.47 12.64
C LYS A 174 -8.79 8.12 13.85
N ALA A 175 -9.95 8.78 13.65
CA ALA A 175 -10.74 9.37 14.75
C ALA A 175 -11.27 8.32 15.70
N ALA A 176 -11.78 7.18 15.20
CA ALA A 176 -12.25 6.06 16.02
C ALA A 176 -11.13 5.47 16.89
N THR A 177 -9.95 5.27 16.28
CA THR A 177 -8.77 4.77 17.01
C THR A 177 -8.34 5.73 18.11
N GLY A 178 -8.35 7.05 17.84
CA GLY A 178 -8.05 8.07 18.83
C GLY A 178 -9.05 8.08 20.00
N ALA A 179 -10.34 8.01 19.69
CA ALA A 179 -11.40 7.95 20.70
C ALA A 179 -11.30 6.68 21.56
N LEU A 180 -11.04 5.52 20.93
CA LEU A 180 -10.86 4.26 21.64
C LEU A 180 -9.66 4.28 22.58
N ARG A 181 -8.52 4.81 22.13
CA ARG A 181 -7.33 4.97 22.97
C ARG A 181 -7.62 5.86 24.18
N ALA A 182 -8.27 7.01 23.96
CA ALA A 182 -8.64 7.91 25.05
C ALA A 182 -9.61 7.27 26.06
N LEU A 183 -10.54 6.43 25.60
CA LEU A 183 -11.43 5.64 26.46
C LEU A 183 -10.66 4.61 27.29
N LEU A 184 -9.73 3.86 26.67
CA LEU A 184 -8.90 2.87 27.34
C LEU A 184 -8.00 3.52 28.38
N ASP A 185 -7.35 4.63 28.05
CA ASP A 185 -6.50 5.39 28.97
C ASP A 185 -7.32 5.92 30.14
N SER A 186 -8.50 6.50 29.89
CA SER A 186 -9.41 6.98 30.95
C SER A 186 -9.89 5.84 31.84
N ALA A 187 -10.21 4.67 31.26
CA ALA A 187 -10.61 3.49 32.03
C ALA A 187 -9.44 2.94 32.90
N ALA A 188 -8.22 2.93 32.34
CA ALA A 188 -7.03 2.52 33.08
C ALA A 188 -6.80 3.45 34.30
N PHE A 189 -6.88 4.77 34.08
CA PHE A 189 -6.77 5.73 35.20
C PHE A 189 -7.90 5.59 36.24
N ALA A 190 -9.14 5.37 35.81
CA ALA A 190 -10.26 5.19 36.72
C ALA A 190 -10.10 3.94 37.58
N ASN A 191 -9.47 2.89 37.04
CA ASN A 191 -9.20 1.64 37.78
C ASN A 191 -7.92 1.70 38.65
N MET A 192 -7.04 2.68 38.41
CA MET A 192 -5.87 2.91 39.23
C MET A 192 -6.29 3.64 40.53
N GLN A 193 -6.39 2.91 41.62
CA GLN A 193 -6.60 3.50 42.94
C GLN A 193 -5.28 4.12 43.43
N GLY A 194 -5.12 5.40 43.21
CA GLY A 194 -3.98 6.18 43.70
C GLY A 194 -4.43 7.38 44.48
N GLY A 195 -3.58 7.86 45.40
CA GLY A 195 -3.89 9.03 46.22
C GLY A 195 -2.64 9.67 46.79
N PHE A 196 -2.83 10.82 47.47
CA PHE A 196 -1.77 11.48 48.21
C PHE A 196 -1.83 11.03 49.66
N LYS A 197 -0.68 10.67 50.25
CA LYS A 197 -0.47 10.31 51.64
C LYS A 197 0.36 11.39 52.30
N LEU A 198 -0.12 11.95 53.40
CA LEU A 198 0.65 12.90 54.21
C LEU A 198 1.79 12.20 54.94
N LYS A 199 3.02 12.63 54.65
CA LYS A 199 4.23 12.06 55.23
C LYS A 199 4.25 12.31 56.75
N GLY A 200 4.38 11.25 57.56
CA GLY A 200 4.56 11.31 59.02
C GLY A 200 3.29 11.19 59.88
N ARG A 201 2.09 11.08 59.28
CA ARG A 201 0.85 10.85 60.05
C ARG A 201 0.33 9.41 60.00
N VAL A 202 0.85 8.60 59.09
CA VAL A 202 0.54 7.17 58.98
C VAL A 202 1.84 6.41 59.16
N SER A 203 1.99 5.74 60.28
CA SER A 203 3.16 4.92 60.57
C SER A 203 3.03 3.58 59.85
N GLY A 204 3.77 3.44 58.80
CA GLY A 204 3.84 2.22 57.98
C GLY A 204 4.52 2.51 56.67
N GLY A 205 5.52 1.69 56.28
CA GLY A 205 6.26 1.80 55.05
C GLY A 205 5.40 1.76 53.79
N GLU A 206 5.95 1.41 52.68
CA GLU A 206 5.20 1.10 51.45
C GLU A 206 4.10 0.10 51.76
N MET A 207 2.83 0.53 51.67
CA MET A 207 1.68 -0.34 51.81
C MET A 207 1.36 -0.90 50.42
N ASP A 208 1.75 -2.13 50.17
CA ASP A 208 1.24 -2.93 49.09
C ASP A 208 -0.05 -3.60 49.56
N ILE A 209 -1.18 -3.11 49.04
CA ILE A 209 -2.51 -3.66 49.38
C ILE A 209 -3.01 -4.46 48.20
N ASN A 210 -3.20 -5.77 48.38
CA ASN A 210 -3.79 -6.62 47.37
C ASN A 210 -5.33 -6.44 47.34
N PRO A 211 -5.97 -6.65 46.16
CA PRO A 211 -7.42 -6.59 46.07
C PRO A 211 -8.11 -7.55 47.06
N GLY A 212 -8.93 -6.98 47.97
CA GLY A 212 -9.65 -7.74 48.99
C GLY A 212 -8.91 -7.90 50.32
N GLU A 213 -7.75 -7.31 50.50
CA GLU A 213 -6.98 -7.32 51.72
C GLU A 213 -7.39 -6.16 52.66
N PHE A 214 -7.60 -6.45 53.92
CA PHE A 214 -7.80 -5.45 55.00
C PHE A 214 -6.51 -5.29 55.74
N VAL A 215 -6.00 -4.08 55.80
CA VAL A 215 -4.75 -3.75 56.48
C VAL A 215 -5.07 -2.93 57.74
N ASP A 216 -4.58 -3.36 58.91
CA ASP A 216 -4.72 -2.65 60.18
C ASP A 216 -3.90 -1.35 60.15
N LEU A 217 -4.57 -0.23 60.40
CA LEU A 217 -3.97 1.09 60.48
C LEU A 217 -4.05 1.62 61.94
N ASP A 218 -2.91 1.95 62.49
CA ASP A 218 -2.82 2.57 63.80
C ASP A 218 -3.04 4.10 63.70
N ALA A 219 -4.31 4.48 63.39
CA ALA A 219 -4.72 5.88 63.26
C ALA A 219 -6.22 6.04 63.55
N THR A 220 -6.64 7.22 64.05
CA THR A 220 -8.05 7.53 64.21
C THR A 220 -8.73 7.76 62.83
N VAL A 221 -10.03 7.44 62.74
CA VAL A 221 -10.80 7.55 61.49
C VAL A 221 -10.72 8.98 60.89
N ASP A 222 -10.69 10.01 61.75
CA ASP A 222 -10.57 11.41 61.33
C ASP A 222 -9.19 11.74 60.77
N ASP A 223 -8.13 11.13 61.28
CA ASP A 223 -6.77 11.30 60.80
C ASP A 223 -6.54 10.57 59.48
N VAL A 224 -7.18 9.42 59.28
CA VAL A 224 -7.11 8.68 57.98
C VAL A 224 -7.78 9.47 56.85
N ASN A 225 -8.99 10.01 57.09
CA ASN A 225 -9.72 10.80 56.12
C ASN A 225 -9.03 12.12 55.74
N LYS A 226 -8.22 12.69 56.66
CA LYS A 226 -7.43 13.91 56.45
C LYS A 226 -6.03 13.61 55.86
N ALA A 227 -5.50 12.43 56.10
CA ALA A 227 -4.15 12.04 55.73
C ALA A 227 -4.06 11.38 54.33
N ILE A 228 -5.15 10.80 53.85
CA ILE A 228 -5.24 10.13 52.56
C ILE A 228 -6.26 10.86 51.69
N MET A 229 -5.80 11.43 50.62
CA MET A 229 -6.65 12.09 49.65
C MET A 229 -6.62 11.27 48.33
N PRO A 230 -7.71 10.55 48.00
CA PRO A 230 -7.78 9.84 46.74
C PRO A 230 -7.73 10.83 45.58
N LEU A 231 -7.00 10.49 44.52
CA LEU A 231 -6.99 11.29 43.29
C LEU A 231 -8.38 11.22 42.66
N PRO A 232 -8.98 12.39 42.33
CA PRO A 232 -10.30 12.44 41.71
C PRO A 232 -10.20 12.03 40.23
N PHE A 233 -10.04 10.75 39.95
CA PHE A 233 -10.12 10.25 38.58
C PHE A 233 -11.57 10.27 38.14
N LYS A 234 -11.80 10.89 36.97
CA LYS A 234 -13.12 10.89 36.35
C LYS A 234 -13.32 9.58 35.59
N GLU A 235 -14.52 9.06 35.66
CA GLU A 235 -14.94 7.93 34.85
C GLU A 235 -14.81 8.24 33.34
N PRO A 236 -14.64 7.22 32.47
CA PRO A 236 -14.61 7.40 31.03
C PRO A 236 -15.82 8.21 30.56
N SER A 237 -15.57 9.19 29.70
CA SER A 237 -16.62 10.09 29.23
C SER A 237 -17.65 9.36 28.36
N GLY A 238 -18.90 9.35 28.78
CA GLY A 238 -20.00 8.84 27.95
C GLY A 238 -20.13 9.56 26.59
N ALA A 239 -19.66 10.80 26.51
CA ALA A 239 -19.63 11.54 25.25
C ALA A 239 -18.63 10.93 24.25
N LEU A 240 -17.46 10.45 24.71
CA LEU A 240 -16.51 9.75 23.84
C LEU A 240 -17.06 8.43 23.33
N PHE A 241 -17.80 7.71 24.17
CA PHE A 241 -18.44 6.46 23.77
C PHE A 241 -19.52 6.70 22.72
N ASN A 242 -20.36 7.72 22.89
CA ASN A 242 -21.34 8.13 21.90
C ASN A 242 -20.69 8.60 20.60
N LEU A 243 -19.58 9.35 20.68
CA LEU A 243 -18.82 9.76 19.50
C LEU A 243 -18.29 8.54 18.72
N LEU A 244 -17.75 7.54 19.42
CA LEU A 244 -17.30 6.31 18.79
C LEU A 244 -18.43 5.61 18.04
N GLY A 245 -19.63 5.52 18.63
CA GLY A 245 -20.82 4.97 17.97
C GLY A 245 -21.19 5.75 16.70
N LEU A 246 -21.20 7.08 16.75
CA LEU A 246 -21.47 7.92 15.58
C LEU A 246 -20.46 7.75 14.46
N ILE A 247 -19.16 7.59 14.81
CA ILE A 247 -18.10 7.37 13.82
C ILE A 247 -18.27 6.00 13.14
N VAL A 248 -18.61 4.96 13.91
CA VAL A 248 -18.86 3.62 13.36
C VAL A 248 -20.07 3.63 12.43
N ASP A 249 -21.18 4.25 12.82
CA ASP A 249 -22.37 4.40 11.99
C ASP A 249 -22.09 5.17 10.70
N ALA A 250 -21.33 6.27 10.80
CA ALA A 250 -20.91 7.03 9.64
C ALA A 250 -20.03 6.19 8.70
N GLY A 251 -19.08 5.43 9.24
CA GLY A 251 -18.23 4.52 8.46
C GLY A 251 -19.04 3.46 7.72
N GLN A 252 -20.01 2.84 8.39
CA GLN A 252 -20.89 1.84 7.79
C GLN A 252 -21.75 2.44 6.65
N ARG A 253 -22.29 3.64 6.84
CA ARG A 253 -23.06 4.33 5.79
C ARG A 253 -22.21 4.61 4.56
N PHE A 254 -20.98 5.11 4.75
CA PHE A 254 -20.07 5.32 3.62
C PHE A 254 -19.72 4.01 2.90
N ALA A 255 -19.46 2.93 3.65
CA ALA A 255 -19.14 1.64 3.07
C ALA A 255 -20.34 0.99 2.34
N SER A 256 -21.58 1.24 2.80
CA SER A 256 -22.79 0.67 2.17
C SER A 256 -23.25 1.46 0.95
N THR A 257 -22.81 2.71 0.79
CA THR A 257 -23.19 3.57 -0.35
C THR A 257 -22.18 3.43 -1.50
N ALA A 258 -21.08 2.77 -1.26
CA ALA A 258 -20.00 2.49 -2.20
C ALA A 258 -20.11 1.06 -2.73
#